data_d9543f28fc11d6587884bafa4a7aff2f
#
_entry.id   d9543f28fc11d6587884bafa4a7aff2f
#
_cell.length_a   1.000
_cell.length_b   1.000
_cell.length_c   1.000
_cell.angle_alpha   90.00
_cell.angle_beta   90.00
_cell.angle_gamma   90.00
#
_symmetry.space_group_name_H-M   'P 1'
#
loop_
_entity.id
_entity.type
_entity.pdbx_description
1 polymer ?
#
loop_
_entity_poly.entity_id
_entity_poly.type
_entity_poly.pdbx_seq_one_letter_code
_entity_poly.pdbx_strand_id
1 'polypeptide(L)'
;MRWRTSKTEKMEVDWYGIQKELETIAPIDNMNLMDIDHVEFRLAGVKLSFYANTRYSPVTVPVHVQNNLYVADLTSIGAMKMEVMMRRSTFRDYYDIYCLLQEGIDFHSMVDIALRYSGHLLHTKNLYAMLTNSDRFVVDTNFQQLYPQYTITPQEIEQYLHNIINGQSKRQNNTINGE
;
A
#
# COMPACT_ATOMS: atom_id res chain seq x y z
N MET A 1 21.79 -15.14 6.15
CA MET A 1 20.75 -15.83 6.91
C MET A 1 19.67 -16.32 5.93
N ARG A 2 19.47 -17.63 5.80
CA ARG A 2 18.66 -18.24 4.72
C ARG A 2 17.25 -18.44 5.26
N TRP A 3 16.29 -17.63 4.84
CA TRP A 3 14.88 -17.83 5.19
C TRP A 3 14.35 -19.04 4.42
N ARG A 4 14.04 -20.12 5.13
CA ARG A 4 13.31 -21.26 4.56
C ARG A 4 11.84 -20.89 4.52
N THR A 5 11.30 -20.73 3.33
CA THR A 5 9.86 -20.69 3.09
C THR A 5 9.33 -22.13 3.21
N SER A 6 8.85 -22.53 4.38
CA SER A 6 7.93 -23.66 4.46
C SER A 6 6.53 -23.14 4.13
N LYS A 7 5.98 -23.59 3.02
CA LYS A 7 4.55 -23.47 2.70
C LYS A 7 3.78 -24.15 3.83
N THR A 8 2.78 -23.47 4.40
CA THR A 8 1.56 -24.01 5.02
C THR A 8 1.26 -23.78 6.50
N GLU A 9 2.00 -23.01 7.25
CA GLU A 9 1.46 -22.63 8.57
C GLU A 9 0.94 -21.19 8.50
N LYS A 10 -0.40 -21.02 8.62
CA LYS A 10 -0.98 -19.72 8.95
C LYS A 10 -0.37 -19.30 10.28
N MET A 11 0.39 -18.22 10.31
CA MET A 11 0.86 -17.65 11.56
C MET A 11 -0.35 -17.07 12.30
N GLU A 12 -0.47 -17.44 13.56
CA GLU A 12 -1.46 -16.88 14.46
C GLU A 12 -0.98 -15.51 14.96
N VAL A 13 -1.87 -14.51 15.01
CA VAL A 13 -1.58 -13.26 15.71
C VAL A 13 -1.68 -13.53 17.21
N ASP A 14 -0.65 -13.23 17.96
CA ASP A 14 -0.73 -13.19 19.45
C ASP A 14 -1.56 -11.98 19.89
N TRP A 15 -2.87 -12.04 19.61
CA TRP A 15 -3.80 -10.95 19.96
C TRP A 15 -3.86 -10.67 21.44
N TYR A 16 -3.68 -11.69 22.29
CA TYR A 16 -3.74 -11.55 23.73
C TYR A 16 -2.50 -10.82 24.30
N GLY A 17 -1.31 -11.16 23.81
CA GLY A 17 -0.08 -10.43 24.14
C GLY A 17 -0.15 -8.98 23.67
N ILE A 18 -0.62 -8.75 22.45
CA ILE A 18 -0.83 -7.41 21.90
C ILE A 18 -1.83 -6.62 22.76
N GLN A 19 -2.95 -7.22 23.14
CA GLN A 19 -3.96 -6.58 23.99
C GLN A 19 -3.34 -6.09 25.30
N LYS A 20 -2.60 -6.95 25.99
CA LYS A 20 -1.95 -6.59 27.27
C LYS A 20 -1.01 -5.40 27.12
N GLU A 21 -0.20 -5.37 26.08
CA GLU A 21 0.71 -4.25 25.84
C GLU A 21 -0.05 -2.97 25.53
N LEU A 22 -1.10 -3.03 24.70
CA LEU A 22 -1.92 -1.87 24.37
C LEU A 22 -2.66 -1.29 25.59
N GLU A 23 -3.16 -2.13 26.49
CA GLU A 23 -3.84 -1.72 27.73
C GLU A 23 -2.91 -0.94 28.68
N THR A 24 -1.59 -1.09 28.55
CA THR A 24 -0.62 -0.26 29.31
C THR A 24 -0.54 1.18 28.77
N ILE A 25 -0.96 1.40 27.52
CA ILE A 25 -0.89 2.70 26.86
C ILE A 25 -2.19 3.48 27.04
N ALA A 26 -3.33 2.82 26.74
CA ALA A 26 -4.66 3.42 26.87
C ALA A 26 -5.73 2.31 26.94
N PRO A 27 -6.93 2.63 27.48
CA PRO A 27 -8.06 1.70 27.43
C PRO A 27 -8.41 1.32 25.99
N ILE A 28 -8.70 0.04 25.79
CA ILE A 28 -9.17 -0.47 24.51
C ILE A 28 -10.67 -0.19 24.38
N ASP A 29 -11.06 0.61 23.39
CA ASP A 29 -12.47 0.94 23.11
C ASP A 29 -13.18 -0.25 22.46
N ASN A 30 -12.50 -0.97 21.56
CA ASN A 30 -13.04 -2.11 20.85
C ASN A 30 -11.93 -3.03 20.33
N MET A 31 -12.22 -4.31 20.22
CA MET A 31 -11.38 -5.33 19.61
C MET A 31 -12.22 -6.17 18.66
N ASN A 32 -11.75 -6.36 17.42
CA ASN A 32 -12.35 -7.23 16.42
C ASN A 32 -11.35 -8.30 15.98
N LEU A 33 -11.64 -9.55 16.27
CA LEU A 33 -10.91 -10.68 15.73
C LEU A 33 -11.48 -11.00 14.35
N MET A 34 -10.77 -10.57 13.29
CA MET A 34 -11.24 -10.68 11.91
C MET A 34 -10.96 -12.08 11.33
N ASP A 35 -9.78 -12.64 11.62
CA ASP A 35 -9.37 -14.01 11.27
C ASP A 35 -8.23 -14.39 12.23
N ILE A 36 -7.76 -15.63 12.16
CA ILE A 36 -6.65 -16.17 12.95
C ILE A 36 -5.35 -15.36 12.79
N ASP A 37 -5.15 -14.79 11.61
CA ASP A 37 -3.98 -14.00 11.25
C ASP A 37 -4.24 -12.48 11.24
N HIS A 38 -5.42 -12.01 11.70
CA HIS A 38 -5.79 -10.61 11.66
C HIS A 38 -6.64 -10.18 12.86
N VAL A 39 -6.15 -9.23 13.62
CA VAL A 39 -6.89 -8.57 14.71
C VAL A 39 -6.84 -7.05 14.57
N GLU A 40 -7.94 -6.39 14.88
CA GLU A 40 -8.05 -4.94 14.93
C GLU A 40 -8.38 -4.48 16.34
N PHE A 41 -7.67 -3.47 16.81
CA PHE A 41 -7.97 -2.76 18.05
C PHE A 41 -8.32 -1.31 17.75
N ARG A 42 -9.12 -0.74 18.63
CA ARG A 42 -9.37 0.70 18.66
C ARG A 42 -9.04 1.21 20.06
N LEU A 43 -8.13 2.20 20.13
CA LEU A 43 -7.69 2.86 21.37
C LEU A 43 -7.79 4.36 21.18
N ALA A 44 -8.49 5.06 22.05
CA ALA A 44 -8.63 6.52 21.99
C ALA A 44 -9.00 7.04 20.59
N GLY A 45 -9.89 6.32 19.88
CA GLY A 45 -10.31 6.63 18.52
C GLY A 45 -9.33 6.19 17.41
N VAL A 46 -8.11 5.75 17.75
CA VAL A 46 -7.12 5.27 16.79
C VAL A 46 -7.36 3.79 16.48
N LYS A 47 -7.41 3.44 15.20
CA LYS A 47 -7.49 2.06 14.73
C LYS A 47 -6.09 1.49 14.51
N LEU A 48 -5.82 0.33 15.10
CA LEU A 48 -4.61 -0.46 14.94
C LEU A 48 -4.99 -1.82 14.35
N SER A 49 -4.33 -2.23 13.28
CA SER A 49 -4.56 -3.53 12.65
C SER A 49 -3.26 -4.32 12.65
N PHE A 50 -3.31 -5.56 13.14
CA PHE A 50 -2.18 -6.47 13.22
C PHE A 50 -2.42 -7.68 12.33
N TYR A 51 -1.45 -8.00 11.49
CA TYR A 51 -1.47 -9.14 10.59
C TYR A 51 -0.26 -10.03 10.84
N ALA A 52 -0.50 -11.31 11.11
CA ALA A 52 0.54 -12.33 11.11
C ALA A 52 0.53 -13.03 9.75
N ASN A 53 1.09 -12.41 8.73
CA ASN A 53 0.99 -12.94 7.38
C ASN A 53 2.34 -13.15 6.74
N THR A 54 2.68 -14.42 6.45
CA THR A 54 3.87 -14.79 5.69
C THR A 54 3.83 -14.33 4.22
N ARG A 55 2.63 -14.01 3.70
CA ARG A 55 2.48 -13.48 2.33
C ARG A 55 3.02 -12.06 2.19
N TYR A 56 3.07 -11.31 3.30
CA TYR A 56 3.53 -9.92 3.34
C TYR A 56 4.96 -9.79 3.87
N SER A 57 5.78 -10.81 3.66
CA SER A 57 7.23 -10.65 3.82
C SER A 57 7.68 -9.47 2.96
N PRO A 58 8.33 -8.46 3.53
CA PRO A 58 8.78 -7.32 2.75
C PRO A 58 9.66 -7.82 1.60
N VAL A 59 9.32 -7.43 0.38
CA VAL A 59 10.08 -7.81 -0.82
C VAL A 59 11.39 -7.04 -0.88
N THR A 60 11.45 -5.92 -0.16
CA THR A 60 12.62 -5.09 0.04
C THR A 60 13.09 -5.16 1.49
N VAL A 61 14.29 -4.67 1.75
CA VAL A 61 14.79 -4.55 3.12
C VAL A 61 14.01 -3.43 3.81
N PRO A 62 13.28 -3.73 4.90
CA PRO A 62 12.52 -2.71 5.60
C PRO A 62 13.46 -1.70 6.26
N VAL A 63 13.00 -0.46 6.36
CA VAL A 63 13.75 0.64 6.98
C VAL A 63 13.63 0.52 8.49
N HIS A 64 14.77 0.38 9.17
CA HIS A 64 14.81 0.39 10.64
C HIS A 64 14.55 1.81 11.15
N VAL A 65 13.60 1.95 12.05
CA VAL A 65 13.25 3.25 12.66
C VAL A 65 13.79 3.34 14.08
N GLN A 66 13.37 2.43 14.94
CA GLN A 66 13.75 2.46 16.36
C GLN A 66 13.49 1.09 17.00
N ASN A 67 14.38 0.63 17.86
CA ASN A 67 14.26 -0.64 18.56
C ASN A 67 13.99 -1.80 17.60
N ASN A 68 12.84 -2.47 17.74
CA ASN A 68 12.37 -3.54 16.84
C ASN A 68 11.37 -3.05 15.80
N LEU A 69 11.21 -1.72 15.64
CA LEU A 69 10.29 -1.13 14.67
C LEU A 69 10.98 -0.98 13.31
N TYR A 70 10.41 -1.62 12.31
CA TYR A 70 10.79 -1.53 10.91
C TYR A 70 9.56 -1.09 10.11
N VAL A 71 9.76 -0.24 9.13
CA VAL A 71 8.72 0.23 8.22
C VAL A 71 9.05 -0.16 6.78
N ALA A 72 8.03 -0.40 5.98
CA ALA A 72 8.22 -0.59 4.55
C ALA A 72 8.71 0.71 3.92
N ASP A 73 9.63 0.61 2.96
CA ASP A 73 10.01 1.76 2.13
C ASP A 73 8.86 2.17 1.20
N LEU A 74 8.92 3.39 0.66
CA LEU A 74 7.85 3.96 -0.16
C LEU A 74 7.57 3.14 -1.43
N THR A 75 8.60 2.55 -2.03
CA THR A 75 8.43 1.70 -3.22
C THR A 75 7.68 0.43 -2.89
N SER A 76 7.98 -0.19 -1.74
CA SER A 76 7.24 -1.35 -1.22
C SER A 76 5.79 -0.99 -0.89
N ILE A 77 5.53 0.18 -0.30
CA ILE A 77 4.17 0.64 -0.03
C ILE A 77 3.39 0.77 -1.34
N GLY A 78 3.97 1.38 -2.36
CA GLY A 78 3.34 1.50 -3.69
C GLY A 78 3.04 0.14 -4.32
N ALA A 79 3.98 -0.80 -4.23
CA ALA A 79 3.79 -2.16 -4.71
C ALA A 79 2.66 -2.90 -3.96
N MET A 80 2.56 -2.75 -2.65
CA MET A 80 1.47 -3.29 -1.84
C MET A 80 0.11 -2.69 -2.23
N LYS A 81 0.06 -1.39 -2.52
CA LYS A 81 -1.15 -0.72 -3.03
C LYS A 81 -1.58 -1.27 -4.39
N MET A 82 -0.63 -1.49 -5.31
CA MET A 82 -0.90 -2.11 -6.62
C MET A 82 -1.48 -3.52 -6.47
N GLU A 83 -0.96 -4.34 -5.55
CA GLU A 83 -1.47 -5.69 -5.28
C GLU A 83 -2.87 -5.65 -4.67
N VAL A 84 -3.12 -4.79 -3.69
CA VAL A 84 -4.42 -4.64 -3.03
C VAL A 84 -5.52 -4.23 -4.03
N MET A 85 -5.20 -3.46 -5.06
CA MET A 85 -6.15 -3.04 -6.10
C MET A 85 -6.72 -4.21 -6.92
N MET A 86 -6.10 -5.40 -6.88
CA MET A 86 -6.72 -6.61 -7.45
C MET A 86 -7.98 -7.04 -6.69
N ARG A 87 -8.03 -6.74 -5.40
CA ARG A 87 -9.07 -7.22 -4.48
C ARG A 87 -10.14 -6.18 -4.18
N ARG A 88 -9.77 -4.91 -4.23
CA ARG A 88 -10.67 -3.80 -3.96
C ARG A 88 -10.37 -2.63 -4.90
N SER A 89 -11.39 -1.83 -5.16
CA SER A 89 -11.33 -0.70 -6.10
C SER A 89 -11.58 0.62 -5.36
N THR A 90 -10.81 0.88 -4.30
CA THR A 90 -10.92 2.13 -3.54
C THR A 90 -10.09 3.23 -4.19
N PHE A 91 -10.65 4.43 -4.30
CA PHE A 91 -9.93 5.59 -4.83
C PHE A 91 -8.69 5.93 -3.99
N ARG A 92 -8.71 5.72 -2.67
CA ARG A 92 -7.57 5.98 -1.79
C ARG A 92 -6.31 5.24 -2.25
N ASP A 93 -6.41 3.94 -2.57
CA ASP A 93 -5.24 3.16 -2.99
C ASP A 93 -4.68 3.69 -4.32
N TYR A 94 -5.57 4.13 -5.22
CA TYR A 94 -5.20 4.73 -6.50
C TYR A 94 -4.54 6.11 -6.32
N TYR A 95 -5.10 6.93 -5.45
CA TYR A 95 -4.57 8.23 -5.07
C TYR A 95 -3.20 8.10 -4.38
N ASP A 96 -3.01 7.12 -3.49
CA ASP A 96 -1.74 6.88 -2.83
C ASP A 96 -0.63 6.56 -3.83
N ILE A 97 -0.91 5.77 -4.89
CA ILE A 97 0.04 5.52 -5.98
C ILE A 97 0.41 6.82 -6.68
N TYR A 98 -0.57 7.66 -6.99
CA TYR A 98 -0.32 8.98 -7.59
C TYR A 98 0.58 9.84 -6.70
N CYS A 99 0.30 9.93 -5.40
CA CYS A 99 1.13 10.68 -4.46
C CYS A 99 2.59 10.19 -4.45
N LEU A 100 2.81 8.88 -4.39
CA LEU A 100 4.15 8.30 -4.42
C LEU A 100 4.92 8.67 -5.68
N LEU A 101 4.23 8.71 -6.83
CA LEU A 101 4.83 9.11 -8.10
C LEU A 101 5.17 10.61 -8.13
N GLN A 102 4.36 11.47 -7.50
CA GLN A 102 4.66 12.89 -7.34
C GLN A 102 5.88 13.12 -6.45
N GLU A 103 6.10 12.27 -5.45
CA GLU A 103 7.31 12.25 -4.59
C GLU A 103 8.54 11.64 -5.29
N GLY A 104 8.45 11.31 -6.57
CA GLY A 104 9.57 10.82 -7.38
C GLY A 104 9.85 9.32 -7.22
N ILE A 105 8.97 8.55 -6.61
CA ILE A 105 9.12 7.09 -6.53
C ILE A 105 8.96 6.50 -7.93
N ASP A 106 9.92 5.64 -8.32
CA ASP A 106 9.93 5.08 -9.66
C ASP A 106 8.80 4.06 -9.90
N PHE A 107 7.99 4.35 -10.92
CA PHE A 107 6.84 3.53 -11.30
C PHE A 107 7.24 2.08 -11.62
N HIS A 108 8.30 1.91 -12.40
CA HIS A 108 8.71 0.56 -12.85
C HIS A 108 9.24 -0.27 -11.69
N SER A 109 9.96 0.34 -10.75
CA SER A 109 10.39 -0.32 -9.52
C SER A 109 9.20 -0.77 -8.67
N MET A 110 8.15 0.05 -8.52
CA MET A 110 6.92 -0.36 -7.83
C MET A 110 6.24 -1.54 -8.54
N VAL A 111 6.14 -1.50 -9.88
CA VAL A 111 5.56 -2.58 -10.69
C VAL A 111 6.34 -3.88 -10.51
N ASP A 112 7.66 -3.85 -10.62
CA ASP A 112 8.52 -5.03 -10.48
C ASP A 112 8.39 -5.68 -9.10
N ILE A 113 8.31 -4.85 -8.05
CA ILE A 113 8.09 -5.33 -6.69
C ILE A 113 6.68 -5.92 -6.54
N ALA A 114 5.63 -5.26 -7.08
CA ALA A 114 4.26 -5.74 -7.02
C ALA A 114 4.10 -7.13 -7.69
N LEU A 115 4.73 -7.32 -8.85
CA LEU A 115 4.71 -8.60 -9.57
C LEU A 115 5.38 -9.71 -8.76
N ARG A 116 6.52 -9.43 -8.14
CA ARG A 116 7.24 -10.40 -7.28
C ARG A 116 6.46 -10.69 -5.99
N TYR A 117 5.90 -9.65 -5.37
CA TYR A 117 5.14 -9.73 -4.13
C TYR A 117 3.85 -10.53 -4.27
N SER A 118 3.17 -10.40 -5.41
CA SER A 118 1.92 -11.12 -5.69
C SER A 118 2.09 -12.64 -5.84
N GLY A 119 3.31 -13.16 -5.88
CA GLY A 119 3.59 -14.58 -6.04
C GLY A 119 3.02 -15.14 -7.36
N HIS A 120 3.16 -14.41 -8.45
CA HIS A 120 2.68 -14.73 -9.81
C HIS A 120 1.16 -14.62 -10.03
N LEU A 121 0.41 -14.08 -9.06
CA LEU A 121 -1.03 -13.81 -9.23
C LEU A 121 -1.29 -12.56 -10.08
N LEU A 122 -0.37 -11.59 -10.03
CA LEU A 122 -0.45 -10.35 -10.79
C LEU A 122 0.44 -10.45 -12.04
N HIS A 123 -0.12 -10.09 -13.19
CA HIS A 123 0.60 -9.98 -14.44
C HIS A 123 0.64 -8.53 -14.90
N THR A 124 1.74 -8.10 -15.52
CA THR A 124 1.96 -6.72 -15.99
C THR A 124 0.79 -6.18 -16.79
N LYS A 125 0.26 -6.98 -17.75
CA LYS A 125 -0.88 -6.59 -18.58
C LYS A 125 -2.12 -6.28 -17.73
N ASN A 126 -2.42 -7.14 -16.75
CA ASN A 126 -3.58 -6.96 -15.87
C ASN A 126 -3.40 -5.75 -14.97
N LEU A 127 -2.19 -5.57 -14.41
CA LEU A 127 -1.87 -4.41 -13.58
C LEU A 127 -2.03 -3.11 -14.37
N TYR A 128 -1.47 -3.03 -15.58
CA TYR A 128 -1.61 -1.83 -16.41
C TYR A 128 -3.07 -1.57 -16.78
N ALA A 129 -3.83 -2.60 -17.16
CA ALA A 129 -5.26 -2.46 -17.44
C ALA A 129 -6.06 -1.99 -16.21
N MET A 130 -5.65 -2.37 -15.00
CA MET A 130 -6.26 -1.85 -13.77
C MET A 130 -5.90 -0.40 -13.50
N LEU A 131 -4.63 -0.03 -13.69
CA LEU A 131 -4.12 1.32 -13.45
C LEU A 131 -4.64 2.34 -14.46
N THR A 132 -5.04 1.90 -15.66
CA THR A 132 -5.57 2.74 -16.75
C THR A 132 -7.07 2.53 -16.97
N ASN A 133 -7.81 2.26 -15.90
CA ASN A 133 -9.27 2.15 -15.91
C ASN A 133 -9.83 2.84 -14.65
N SER A 134 -10.00 4.16 -14.74
CA SER A 134 -10.45 4.99 -13.63
C SER A 134 -11.89 4.71 -13.19
N ASP A 135 -12.74 4.22 -14.11
CA ASP A 135 -14.16 3.96 -13.81
C ASP A 135 -14.37 2.87 -12.75
N ARG A 136 -13.36 2.04 -12.52
CA ARG A 136 -13.40 1.03 -11.46
C ARG A 136 -13.22 1.59 -10.05
N PHE A 137 -12.70 2.82 -9.90
CA PHE A 137 -12.38 3.38 -8.59
C PHE A 137 -13.51 4.24 -8.06
N VAL A 138 -14.04 3.83 -6.91
CA VAL A 138 -15.10 4.57 -6.20
C VAL A 138 -14.44 5.55 -5.25
N VAL A 139 -14.76 6.84 -5.42
CA VAL A 139 -14.33 7.89 -4.49
C VAL A 139 -15.15 7.76 -3.20
N ASP A 140 -14.45 7.59 -2.09
CA ASP A 140 -15.09 7.55 -0.77
C ASP A 140 -15.75 8.89 -0.46
N THR A 141 -16.96 8.86 0.10
CA THR A 141 -17.69 10.07 0.52
C THR A 141 -16.91 10.94 1.51
N ASN A 142 -16.05 10.30 2.30
CA ASN A 142 -15.23 10.96 3.33
C ASN A 142 -13.79 11.25 2.87
N PHE A 143 -13.49 11.09 1.57
CA PHE A 143 -12.11 11.25 1.09
C PHE A 143 -11.56 12.65 1.37
N GLN A 144 -12.36 13.69 1.19
CA GLN A 144 -11.96 15.08 1.44
C GLN A 144 -11.64 15.35 2.93
N GLN A 145 -12.22 14.60 3.85
CA GLN A 145 -11.93 14.71 5.30
C GLN A 145 -10.54 14.21 5.67
N LEU A 146 -9.87 13.50 4.76
CA LEU A 146 -8.48 13.07 4.92
C LEU A 146 -7.47 14.16 4.56
N TYR A 147 -7.93 15.35 4.16
CA TYR A 147 -7.09 16.48 3.74
C TYR A 147 -6.08 16.08 2.66
N PRO A 148 -6.55 15.59 1.48
CA PRO A 148 -5.66 15.14 0.42
C PRO A 148 -4.73 16.28 -0.03
N GLN A 149 -3.45 15.96 -0.23
CA GLN A 149 -2.42 16.90 -0.65
C GLN A 149 -2.67 17.45 -2.07
N TYR A 150 -3.23 16.61 -2.94
CA TYR A 150 -3.52 16.95 -4.32
C TYR A 150 -5.04 16.90 -4.56
N THR A 151 -5.58 17.94 -5.20
CA THR A 151 -6.95 17.92 -5.71
C THR A 151 -6.90 17.32 -7.11
N ILE A 152 -7.29 16.07 -7.24
CA ILE A 152 -7.20 15.31 -8.49
C ILE A 152 -8.34 14.29 -8.59
N THR A 153 -8.81 14.07 -9.80
CA THR A 153 -9.87 13.11 -10.13
C THR A 153 -9.29 11.74 -10.54
N PRO A 154 -10.07 10.65 -10.45
CA PRO A 154 -9.64 9.35 -10.96
C PRO A 154 -9.20 9.39 -12.43
N GLN A 155 -9.90 10.16 -13.27
CA GLN A 155 -9.62 10.30 -14.70
C GLN A 155 -8.27 11.01 -14.97
N GLU A 156 -7.94 12.02 -14.17
CA GLU A 156 -6.65 12.70 -14.26
C GLU A 156 -5.50 11.78 -13.83
N ILE A 157 -5.69 10.96 -12.80
CA ILE A 157 -4.71 9.94 -12.40
C ILE A 157 -4.54 8.90 -13.52
N GLU A 158 -5.63 8.44 -14.13
CA GLU A 158 -5.59 7.54 -15.27
C GLU A 158 -4.75 8.10 -16.42
N GLN A 159 -5.02 9.35 -16.81
CA GLN A 159 -4.26 10.01 -17.88
C GLN A 159 -2.78 10.15 -17.53
N TYR A 160 -2.47 10.48 -16.29
CA TYR A 160 -1.09 10.58 -15.80
C TYR A 160 -0.37 9.23 -15.91
N LEU A 161 -1.00 8.13 -15.45
CA LEU A 161 -0.45 6.78 -15.53
C LEU A 161 -0.33 6.27 -16.97
N HIS A 162 -1.29 6.60 -17.83
CA HIS A 162 -1.18 6.33 -19.26
C HIS A 162 0.09 6.95 -19.87
N ASN A 163 0.39 8.19 -19.52
CA ASN A 163 1.57 8.88 -20.02
C ASN A 163 2.88 8.22 -19.54
N ILE A 164 2.92 7.75 -18.28
CA ILE A 164 4.07 7.01 -17.74
C ILE A 164 4.24 5.68 -18.47
N ILE A 165 3.17 4.88 -18.57
CA ILE A 165 3.20 3.54 -19.18
C ILE A 165 3.61 3.63 -20.64
N ASN A 166 3.16 4.65 -21.36
CA ASN A 166 3.49 4.86 -22.78
C ASN A 166 4.83 5.60 -23.00
N GLY A 167 5.59 5.87 -21.95
CA GLY A 167 6.92 6.50 -22.04
C GLY A 167 6.90 7.98 -22.39
N GLN A 168 5.77 8.68 -22.25
CA GLN A 168 5.63 10.10 -22.62
C GLN A 168 6.00 11.07 -21.46
N SER A 169 6.22 10.59 -20.24
CA SER A 169 6.48 11.42 -19.05
C SER A 169 7.85 12.06 -18.99
N LYS A 170 8.80 11.73 -19.86
CA LYS A 170 10.18 12.28 -19.78
C LYS A 170 10.38 13.65 -20.45
N ARG A 171 9.35 14.28 -21.02
CA ARG A 171 9.51 15.53 -21.79
C ARG A 171 9.05 16.81 -21.13
N GLN A 172 8.32 16.78 -20.02
CA GLN A 172 7.77 18.01 -19.43
C GLN A 172 8.65 18.68 -18.35
N ASN A 173 9.62 18.00 -17.77
CA ASN A 173 10.48 18.59 -16.72
C ASN A 173 11.72 19.34 -17.25
N ASN A 174 12.00 19.34 -18.56
CA ASN A 174 13.15 20.03 -19.14
C ASN A 174 12.84 21.42 -19.74
N THR A 175 11.62 21.92 -19.63
CA THR A 175 11.24 23.18 -20.28
C THR A 175 11.07 24.36 -19.30
N ILE A 176 11.31 24.15 -18.00
CA ILE A 176 11.13 25.22 -16.98
C ILE A 176 12.47 25.79 -16.47
N ASN A 177 13.62 25.23 -16.86
CA ASN A 177 14.94 25.75 -16.43
C ASN A 177 15.77 26.32 -17.61
N GLY A 178 15.14 27.05 -18.49
CA GLY A 178 15.81 27.73 -19.59
C GLY A 178 15.15 29.06 -19.91
N GLU A 179 15.28 30.01 -18.99
CA GLU A 179 15.33 31.46 -19.25
C GLU A 179 15.89 32.18 -18.02
#